data_e3c5d6d4039e33633319ac6910b318a5
#
_entry.id   e3c5d6d4039e33633319ac6910b318a5
#
_cell.length_a   1.000
_cell.length_b   1.000
_cell.length_c   1.000
_cell.angle_alpha   90.00
_cell.angle_beta   90.00
_cell.angle_gamma   90.00
#
_symmetry.space_group_name_H-M   'P 1'
#
loop_
_entity.id
_entity.type
_entity.pdbx_description
1 polymer ?
#
loop_
_entity_poly.entity_id
_entity_poly.type
_entity_poly.pdbx_seq_one_letter_code
_entity_poly.pdbx_strand_id
1 'polypeptide(L)'
;MSVRTPLRVVATHDFCCAYPPSPTSYGSLPGGEGLKRALVALREQGPIVRADAGDFAAPGALSTLSGGKAGFAAAADLGIDVGVVGNHEFEWGIEHLRAHAPETGFPLLCANAPDVGLPPTSLVDTDRGVVGFVGLTCPDPEVYVFAPRLDPDLGEVAIGHAEELRVSGAQWVVALVHDGVDWHFGREGYEAHPERFSEVCRPWAYAVDAIFASHTLGRWIGRVEGTPVVQPWPFGAELGVIELELGEEPRTYCVTPETGGRWGGAGGELLAEASSRVLGELAEPMSSRSGGPAPLADYFARALREATGVQAAAVDMLASQPPVDGVLSYLPAGPVSEADVLRLYPWPDATVAGEVEGEELRRVAHAPWPWPWSVWGFDAVDRSGAGIATLAVLEGDAAKHVERTLGRRVEWRRTGVGLREAVGRVLS
;
A
#
# COMPACT_ATOMS: atom_id res chain seq x y z
N MET A 1 17.42 23.09 -35.11
CA MET A 1 17.36 23.18 -33.64
C MET A 1 17.21 21.78 -33.11
N SER A 2 18.13 21.27 -32.28
CA SER A 2 17.97 19.98 -31.60
C SER A 2 16.75 20.12 -30.71
N VAL A 3 15.74 19.24 -30.90
CA VAL A 3 14.61 19.15 -30.00
C VAL A 3 15.17 18.76 -28.65
N ARG A 4 15.08 19.64 -27.66
CA ARG A 4 15.52 19.33 -26.29
C ARG A 4 14.54 18.32 -25.69
N THR A 5 15.06 17.21 -25.17
CA THR A 5 14.26 16.23 -24.42
C THR A 5 13.70 16.92 -23.15
N PRO A 6 12.38 16.86 -22.88
CA PRO A 6 11.80 17.43 -21.68
C PRO A 6 12.37 16.78 -20.42
N LEU A 7 12.33 17.50 -19.29
CA LEU A 7 12.57 16.89 -17.98
C LEU A 7 11.38 16.00 -17.62
N ARG A 8 11.63 14.80 -17.12
CA ARG A 8 10.58 13.91 -16.64
C ARG A 8 10.69 13.73 -15.14
N VAL A 9 9.58 13.93 -14.43
CA VAL A 9 9.41 13.42 -13.08
C VAL A 9 8.74 12.07 -13.20
N VAL A 10 9.37 11.04 -12.64
CA VAL A 10 8.93 9.65 -12.73
C VAL A 10 8.67 9.14 -11.32
N ALA A 11 7.44 8.75 -11.03
CA ALA A 11 7.06 8.35 -9.69
C ALA A 11 6.46 6.94 -9.61
N THR A 12 6.78 6.27 -8.49
CA THR A 12 6.07 5.12 -7.94
C THR A 12 5.14 5.58 -6.82
N HIS A 13 4.25 4.71 -6.40
CA HIS A 13 3.48 4.82 -5.16
C HIS A 13 3.07 3.45 -4.64
N ASP A 14 2.76 3.38 -3.35
CA ASP A 14 2.25 2.14 -2.73
C ASP A 14 3.07 0.92 -3.20
N PHE A 15 4.40 1.06 -3.20
CA PHE A 15 5.28 -0.05 -3.59
C PHE A 15 5.21 -1.19 -2.57
N CYS A 16 4.90 -0.88 -1.30
CA CYS A 16 4.57 -1.84 -0.25
C CYS A 16 5.59 -2.97 -0.13
N CYS A 17 6.88 -2.66 -0.21
CA CYS A 17 7.95 -3.65 -0.19
C CYS A 17 7.79 -4.79 -1.23
N ALA A 18 7.15 -4.55 -2.37
CA ALA A 18 6.93 -5.54 -3.43
C ALA A 18 8.23 -5.88 -4.20
N TYR A 19 9.33 -6.10 -3.48
CA TYR A 19 10.65 -6.38 -4.05
C TYR A 19 10.76 -7.69 -4.82
N PRO A 20 10.19 -8.83 -4.37
CA PRO A 20 10.10 -10.01 -5.22
C PRO A 20 9.10 -9.78 -6.36
N PRO A 21 9.36 -10.27 -7.58
CA PRO A 21 8.32 -10.39 -8.59
C PRO A 21 7.15 -11.19 -8.02
N SER A 22 5.94 -10.65 -8.11
CA SER A 22 4.75 -11.28 -7.52
C SER A 22 3.80 -11.78 -8.62
N PRO A 23 3.41 -13.05 -8.61
CA PRO A 23 2.46 -13.57 -9.59
C PRO A 23 1.10 -12.88 -9.42
N THR A 24 0.42 -12.61 -10.53
CA THR A 24 -0.94 -12.08 -10.59
C THR A 24 -1.81 -13.00 -11.43
N SER A 25 -3.12 -12.78 -11.42
CA SER A 25 -4.02 -13.50 -12.32
C SER A 25 -3.79 -13.19 -13.81
N TYR A 26 -2.98 -12.19 -14.14
CA TYR A 26 -2.68 -11.73 -15.51
C TYR A 26 -1.18 -11.78 -15.88
N GLY A 27 -0.32 -12.31 -15.02
CA GLY A 27 1.11 -12.37 -15.27
C GLY A 27 1.93 -12.22 -14.01
N SER A 28 2.84 -11.26 -13.97
CA SER A 28 3.68 -11.01 -12.81
C SER A 28 3.97 -9.52 -12.66
N LEU A 29 3.96 -9.03 -11.42
CA LEU A 29 4.44 -7.69 -11.10
C LEU A 29 5.96 -7.63 -11.21
N PRO A 30 6.52 -6.44 -11.52
CA PRO A 30 7.92 -6.27 -11.87
C PRO A 30 8.90 -6.65 -10.75
N GLY A 31 8.53 -6.39 -9.49
CA GLY A 31 9.47 -6.44 -8.38
C GLY A 31 10.50 -5.31 -8.40
N GLY A 32 11.34 -5.22 -7.37
CA GLY A 32 12.32 -4.15 -7.23
C GLY A 32 13.35 -4.10 -8.36
N GLU A 33 13.83 -5.25 -8.84
CA GLU A 33 14.80 -5.30 -9.94
C GLU A 33 14.19 -4.86 -11.28
N GLY A 34 12.91 -5.16 -11.53
CA GLY A 34 12.20 -4.69 -12.72
C GLY A 34 11.99 -3.18 -12.68
N LEU A 35 11.57 -2.66 -11.54
CA LEU A 35 11.40 -1.23 -11.29
C LEU A 35 12.72 -0.46 -11.49
N LYS A 36 13.79 -0.93 -10.86
CA LYS A 36 15.13 -0.34 -10.98
C LYS A 36 15.62 -0.27 -12.43
N ARG A 37 15.45 -1.35 -13.20
CA ARG A 37 15.81 -1.35 -14.62
C ARG A 37 14.99 -0.35 -15.43
N ALA A 38 13.69 -0.23 -15.18
CA ALA A 38 12.84 0.73 -15.86
C ALA A 38 13.28 2.18 -15.58
N LEU A 39 13.61 2.51 -14.32
CA LEU A 39 14.12 3.82 -13.94
C LEU A 39 15.46 4.14 -14.63
N VAL A 40 16.38 3.16 -14.72
CA VAL A 40 17.66 3.30 -15.45
C VAL A 40 17.40 3.53 -16.94
N ALA A 41 16.55 2.72 -17.57
CA ALA A 41 16.22 2.87 -18.99
C ALA A 41 15.58 4.21 -19.33
N LEU A 42 14.72 4.73 -18.46
CA LEU A 42 14.15 6.07 -18.60
C LEU A 42 15.23 7.16 -18.49
N ARG A 43 16.20 7.01 -17.58
CA ARG A 43 17.31 7.96 -17.43
C ARG A 43 18.23 7.99 -18.67
N GLU A 44 18.45 6.87 -19.33
CA GLU A 44 19.22 6.79 -20.57
C GLU A 44 18.55 7.53 -21.74
N GLN A 45 17.22 7.66 -21.71
CA GLN A 45 16.44 8.40 -22.72
C GLN A 45 16.43 9.92 -22.52
N GLY A 46 16.90 10.43 -21.36
CA GLY A 46 16.96 11.87 -21.05
C GLY A 46 16.89 12.16 -19.54
N PRO A 47 16.86 13.44 -19.17
CA PRO A 47 16.86 13.84 -17.75
C PRO A 47 15.59 13.39 -17.04
N ILE A 48 15.77 12.81 -15.85
CA ILE A 48 14.67 12.39 -14.98
C ILE A 48 14.93 12.80 -13.53
N VAL A 49 13.85 13.07 -12.78
CA VAL A 49 13.80 13.05 -11.32
C VAL A 49 12.92 11.87 -10.92
N ARG A 50 13.42 11.02 -10.01
CA ARG A 50 12.72 9.84 -9.53
C ARG A 50 12.06 10.15 -8.20
N ALA A 51 10.76 9.98 -8.14
CA ALA A 51 9.98 10.27 -6.95
C ALA A 51 9.22 9.03 -6.43
N ASP A 52 8.77 9.09 -5.20
CA ASP A 52 7.85 8.12 -4.62
C ASP A 52 6.72 8.85 -3.87
N ALA A 53 5.48 8.42 -4.08
CA ALA A 53 4.31 9.06 -3.50
C ALA A 53 3.77 8.33 -2.25
N GLY A 54 4.67 7.63 -1.52
CA GLY A 54 4.39 7.04 -0.20
C GLY A 54 4.05 5.55 -0.21
N ASP A 55 4.03 4.97 0.98
CA ASP A 55 3.81 3.54 1.23
C ASP A 55 4.83 2.64 0.50
N PHE A 56 6.09 3.02 0.52
CA PHE A 56 7.17 2.24 -0.10
C PHE A 56 7.78 1.23 0.87
N ALA A 57 7.89 1.57 2.17
CA ALA A 57 8.59 0.78 3.19
C ALA A 57 7.69 -0.23 3.91
N ALA A 58 6.37 -0.06 3.84
CA ALA A 58 5.34 -0.91 4.43
C ALA A 58 4.00 -0.73 3.66
N PRO A 59 3.03 -1.64 3.79
CA PRO A 59 3.16 -2.97 4.39
C PRO A 59 3.86 -3.94 3.43
N GLY A 60 4.40 -5.03 3.92
CA GLY A 60 4.97 -6.06 3.04
C GLY A 60 5.79 -7.11 3.77
N ALA A 61 6.13 -8.19 3.08
CA ALA A 61 6.91 -9.28 3.66
C ALA A 61 8.24 -8.77 4.27
N LEU A 62 8.94 -7.90 3.55
CA LEU A 62 10.21 -7.34 4.03
C LEU A 62 10.05 -6.48 5.28
N SER A 63 8.99 -5.65 5.34
CA SER A 63 8.67 -4.84 6.51
C SER A 63 8.45 -5.73 7.74
N THR A 64 7.58 -6.74 7.62
CA THR A 64 7.27 -7.66 8.72
C THR A 64 8.49 -8.46 9.17
N LEU A 65 9.29 -9.02 8.24
CA LEU A 65 10.49 -9.80 8.54
C LEU A 65 11.57 -8.99 9.26
N SER A 66 11.66 -7.69 8.98
CA SER A 66 12.70 -6.81 9.54
C SER A 66 12.22 -5.96 10.72
N GLY A 67 10.95 -6.06 11.13
CA GLY A 67 10.37 -5.16 12.12
C GLY A 67 10.32 -3.72 11.63
N GLY A 68 9.93 -3.50 10.38
CA GLY A 68 9.74 -2.20 9.74
C GLY A 68 11.03 -1.50 9.26
N LYS A 69 12.20 -2.13 9.34
CA LYS A 69 13.49 -1.45 9.10
C LYS A 69 13.98 -1.56 7.66
N ALA A 70 14.02 -2.77 7.13
CA ALA A 70 14.71 -3.03 5.87
C ALA A 70 14.01 -2.37 4.66
N GLY A 71 12.74 -1.99 4.76
CA GLY A 71 12.02 -1.28 3.71
C GLY A 71 12.65 0.08 3.38
N PHE A 72 13.08 0.84 4.38
CA PHE A 72 13.75 2.14 4.20
C PHE A 72 15.10 1.98 3.49
N ALA A 73 15.94 1.06 3.95
CA ALA A 73 17.23 0.79 3.30
C ALA A 73 17.06 0.23 1.88
N ALA A 74 16.05 -0.60 1.64
CA ALA A 74 15.77 -1.16 0.32
C ALA A 74 15.30 -0.09 -0.68
N ALA A 75 14.58 0.94 -0.22
CA ALA A 75 14.19 2.07 -1.05
C ALA A 75 15.41 2.86 -1.58
N ALA A 76 16.49 2.97 -0.80
CA ALA A 76 17.74 3.58 -1.27
C ALA A 76 18.29 2.87 -2.53
N ASP A 77 18.17 1.55 -2.61
CA ASP A 77 18.64 0.75 -3.74
C ASP A 77 17.86 0.97 -5.03
N LEU A 78 16.62 1.50 -4.95
CA LEU A 78 15.84 1.91 -6.12
C LEU A 78 16.34 3.20 -6.73
N GLY A 79 17.11 3.99 -5.96
CA GLY A 79 17.70 5.24 -6.40
C GLY A 79 16.67 6.36 -6.57
N ILE A 80 15.68 6.43 -5.71
CA ILE A 80 14.72 7.53 -5.61
C ILE A 80 15.45 8.81 -5.22
N ASP A 81 15.02 9.95 -5.73
CA ASP A 81 15.62 11.26 -5.47
C ASP A 81 14.80 12.05 -4.42
N VAL A 82 13.50 11.80 -4.28
CA VAL A 82 12.61 12.42 -3.30
C VAL A 82 11.37 11.56 -3.08
N GLY A 83 10.84 11.52 -1.86
CA GLY A 83 9.61 10.78 -1.56
C GLY A 83 8.73 11.50 -0.54
N VAL A 84 7.48 11.09 -0.41
CA VAL A 84 6.57 11.50 0.66
C VAL A 84 6.25 10.31 1.56
N VAL A 85 5.96 10.55 2.83
CA VAL A 85 5.47 9.49 3.72
C VAL A 85 4.01 9.17 3.41
N GLY A 86 3.69 7.87 3.35
CA GLY A 86 2.32 7.37 3.39
C GLY A 86 1.89 7.03 4.83
N ASN A 87 0.69 6.47 4.97
CA ASN A 87 0.19 6.06 6.29
C ASN A 87 0.91 4.80 6.82
N HIS A 88 1.42 3.96 5.93
CA HIS A 88 2.09 2.72 6.33
C HIS A 88 3.55 2.94 6.80
N GLU A 89 4.19 4.06 6.49
CA GLU A 89 5.47 4.42 7.13
C GLU A 89 5.32 4.68 8.64
N PHE A 90 4.09 4.90 9.14
CA PHE A 90 3.79 5.08 10.57
C PHE A 90 3.43 3.77 11.30
N GLU A 91 3.37 2.62 10.64
CA GLU A 91 2.95 1.35 11.28
C GLU A 91 3.77 0.95 12.50
N TRP A 92 5.03 1.36 12.55
CA TRP A 92 5.96 1.07 13.65
C TRP A 92 6.12 2.26 14.61
N GLY A 93 5.33 3.32 14.41
CA GLY A 93 5.33 4.54 15.21
C GLY A 93 6.25 5.64 14.68
N ILE A 94 5.95 6.88 15.11
CA ILE A 94 6.65 8.09 14.63
C ILE A 94 8.15 8.05 14.95
N GLU A 95 8.54 7.56 16.13
CA GLU A 95 9.95 7.47 16.53
C GLU A 95 10.72 6.45 15.67
N HIS A 96 10.06 5.37 15.25
CA HIS A 96 10.63 4.41 14.34
C HIS A 96 10.85 5.04 12.94
N LEU A 97 9.84 5.74 12.43
CA LEU A 97 9.94 6.47 11.16
C LEU A 97 11.13 7.47 11.20
N ARG A 98 11.23 8.29 12.23
CA ARG A 98 12.34 9.25 12.41
C ARG A 98 13.71 8.58 12.43
N ALA A 99 13.81 7.43 13.09
CA ALA A 99 15.07 6.70 13.20
C ALA A 99 15.54 6.11 11.88
N HIS A 100 14.61 5.67 11.03
CA HIS A 100 14.92 4.93 9.78
C HIS A 100 14.76 5.75 8.51
N ALA A 101 14.04 6.89 8.52
CA ALA A 101 13.93 7.78 7.36
C ALA A 101 15.28 8.16 6.72
N PRO A 102 16.39 8.41 7.47
CA PRO A 102 17.68 8.67 6.86
C PRO A 102 18.27 7.51 6.05
N GLU A 103 17.83 6.26 6.29
CA GLU A 103 18.31 5.07 5.58
C GLU A 103 17.84 5.01 4.13
N THR A 104 16.80 5.80 3.75
CA THR A 104 16.34 5.92 2.36
C THR A 104 17.38 6.57 1.44
N GLY A 105 18.27 7.40 2.00
CA GLY A 105 19.25 8.15 1.23
C GLY A 105 18.67 9.32 0.41
N PHE A 106 17.37 9.59 0.51
CA PHE A 106 16.68 10.71 -0.13
C PHE A 106 15.81 11.47 0.88
N PRO A 107 15.44 12.75 0.61
CA PRO A 107 14.50 13.50 1.43
C PRO A 107 13.13 12.83 1.44
N LEU A 108 12.65 12.45 2.63
CA LEU A 108 11.31 11.96 2.86
C LEU A 108 10.46 13.09 3.42
N LEU A 109 9.42 13.49 2.67
CA LEU A 109 8.66 14.71 2.92
C LEU A 109 7.39 14.46 3.73
N CYS A 110 7.03 15.45 4.57
CA CYS A 110 5.77 15.44 5.31
C CYS A 110 5.38 16.86 5.72
N ALA A 111 4.62 17.58 4.89
CA ALA A 111 4.28 18.98 5.12
C ALA A 111 3.10 19.17 6.07
N ASN A 112 2.08 18.30 5.99
CA ASN A 112 0.84 18.41 6.78
C ASN A 112 0.86 17.67 8.11
N ALA A 113 2.02 17.19 8.56
CA ALA A 113 2.21 16.62 9.90
C ALA A 113 3.54 17.13 10.50
N PRO A 114 3.60 18.40 10.93
CA PRO A 114 4.86 19.07 11.30
C PRO A 114 5.51 18.47 12.56
N ASP A 115 4.76 17.83 13.42
CA ASP A 115 5.26 17.13 14.60
C ASP A 115 6.04 15.85 14.27
N VAL A 116 5.97 15.35 13.06
CA VAL A 116 6.78 14.21 12.58
C VAL A 116 8.27 14.62 12.45
N GLY A 117 8.56 15.89 12.21
CA GLY A 117 9.92 16.42 12.14
C GLY A 117 10.67 16.06 10.86
N LEU A 118 9.96 15.66 9.81
CA LEU A 118 10.50 15.49 8.46
C LEU A 118 10.41 16.80 7.66
N PRO A 119 11.24 17.01 6.62
CA PRO A 119 11.15 18.20 5.80
C PRO A 119 9.79 18.28 5.07
N PRO A 120 9.17 19.46 4.99
CA PRO A 120 7.92 19.62 4.24
C PRO A 120 8.11 19.62 2.72
N THR A 121 9.31 20.05 2.27
CA THR A 121 9.62 20.30 0.86
C THR A 121 11.04 19.88 0.52
N SER A 122 11.31 19.75 -0.78
CA SER A 122 12.67 19.56 -1.31
C SER A 122 12.83 20.28 -2.65
N LEU A 123 14.07 20.70 -2.95
CA LEU A 123 14.46 21.19 -4.25
C LEU A 123 15.41 20.18 -4.92
N VAL A 124 15.13 19.83 -6.15
CA VAL A 124 15.98 18.97 -6.97
C VAL A 124 16.51 19.74 -8.15
N ASP A 125 17.82 19.99 -8.15
CA ASP A 125 18.53 20.63 -9.25
C ASP A 125 18.75 19.66 -10.40
N THR A 126 18.44 20.11 -11.62
CA THR A 126 18.68 19.36 -12.85
C THR A 126 19.34 20.24 -13.92
N ASP A 127 19.88 19.64 -14.97
CA ASP A 127 20.38 20.38 -16.14
C ASP A 127 19.28 21.08 -16.97
N ARG A 128 18.01 20.89 -16.59
CA ARG A 128 16.84 21.49 -17.23
C ARG A 128 16.21 22.60 -16.38
N GLY A 129 16.49 22.62 -15.09
CA GLY A 129 15.96 23.56 -14.12
C GLY A 129 15.72 22.93 -12.77
N VAL A 130 15.19 23.71 -11.86
CA VAL A 130 14.92 23.30 -10.48
C VAL A 130 13.47 22.85 -10.34
N VAL A 131 13.27 21.64 -9.82
CA VAL A 131 11.94 21.14 -9.45
C VAL A 131 11.79 21.20 -7.94
N GLY A 132 10.77 21.92 -7.46
CA GLY A 132 10.35 21.90 -6.07
C GLY A 132 9.33 20.79 -5.82
N PHE A 133 9.44 20.12 -4.68
CA PHE A 133 8.50 19.11 -4.25
C PHE A 133 7.88 19.49 -2.92
N VAL A 134 6.56 19.39 -2.79
CA VAL A 134 5.84 19.42 -1.52
C VAL A 134 5.24 18.05 -1.26
N GLY A 135 5.42 17.51 -0.05
CA GLY A 135 4.92 16.19 0.34
C GLY A 135 3.72 16.30 1.28
N LEU A 136 2.59 15.73 0.89
CA LEU A 136 1.35 15.71 1.66
C LEU A 136 0.96 14.26 1.97
N THR A 137 0.97 13.87 3.24
CA THR A 137 0.47 12.55 3.66
C THR A 137 -1.04 12.54 3.77
N CYS A 138 -1.65 11.34 3.84
CA CYS A 138 -3.10 11.16 3.91
C CYS A 138 -3.71 11.98 5.05
N PRO A 139 -4.73 12.81 4.78
CA PRO A 139 -5.34 13.64 5.81
C PRO A 139 -6.30 12.89 6.75
N ASP A 140 -6.69 11.65 6.43
CA ASP A 140 -7.59 10.85 7.25
C ASP A 140 -6.82 10.15 8.40
N PRO A 141 -7.07 10.51 9.68
CA PRO A 141 -6.38 9.87 10.80
C PRO A 141 -6.79 8.41 11.02
N GLU A 142 -7.91 7.95 10.45
CA GLU A 142 -8.41 6.59 10.66
C GLU A 142 -7.59 5.52 9.92
N VAL A 143 -6.83 5.92 8.89
CA VAL A 143 -5.98 5.00 8.13
C VAL A 143 -4.62 4.70 8.78
N TYR A 144 -4.30 5.37 9.89
CA TYR A 144 -3.02 5.21 10.58
C TYR A 144 -3.12 4.23 11.74
N VAL A 145 -2.12 3.37 11.89
CA VAL A 145 -1.91 2.58 13.12
C VAL A 145 -1.47 3.50 14.26
N PHE A 146 -0.55 4.43 13.96
CA PHE A 146 -0.09 5.48 14.87
C PHE A 146 -0.22 6.84 14.17
N ALA A 147 -1.39 7.45 14.29
CA ALA A 147 -1.69 8.71 13.62
C ALA A 147 -0.77 9.84 14.09
N PRO A 148 -0.12 10.58 13.16
CA PRO A 148 0.53 11.84 13.48
C PRO A 148 -0.52 12.93 13.78
N ARG A 149 -0.05 14.06 14.28
CA ARG A 149 -0.90 15.25 14.34
C ARG A 149 -0.99 15.88 12.95
N LEU A 150 -2.12 15.70 12.29
CA LEU A 150 -2.38 16.23 10.97
C LEU A 150 -2.82 17.70 11.05
N ASP A 151 -2.35 18.51 10.09
CA ASP A 151 -2.88 19.85 9.88
C ASP A 151 -4.25 19.74 9.18
N PRO A 152 -5.30 20.38 9.70
CA PRO A 152 -6.62 20.29 9.11
C PRO A 152 -6.78 21.08 7.81
N ASP A 153 -5.89 22.05 7.52
CA ASP A 153 -5.95 22.88 6.30
C ASP A 153 -4.86 22.50 5.31
N LEU A 154 -5.13 21.43 4.56
CA LEU A 154 -4.23 20.97 3.48
C LEU A 154 -4.02 22.05 2.40
N GLY A 155 -5.02 22.90 2.19
CA GLY A 155 -4.96 23.99 1.20
C GLY A 155 -3.94 25.05 1.60
N GLU A 156 -4.00 25.54 2.83
CA GLU A 156 -3.04 26.53 3.34
C GLU A 156 -1.61 25.98 3.33
N VAL A 157 -1.44 24.74 3.78
CA VAL A 157 -0.13 24.04 3.79
C VAL A 157 0.43 23.94 2.37
N ALA A 158 -0.34 23.45 1.40
CA ALA A 158 0.13 23.24 0.03
C ALA A 158 0.48 24.56 -0.67
N ILE A 159 -0.37 25.59 -0.53
CA ILE A 159 -0.15 26.92 -1.16
C ILE A 159 1.09 27.58 -0.57
N GLY A 160 1.20 27.62 0.77
CA GLY A 160 2.32 28.26 1.45
C GLY A 160 3.67 27.66 1.04
N HIS A 161 3.78 26.34 1.03
CA HIS A 161 5.02 25.67 0.63
C HIS A 161 5.30 25.77 -0.87
N ALA A 162 4.27 25.78 -1.73
CA ALA A 162 4.46 26.01 -3.15
C ALA A 162 5.03 27.43 -3.43
N GLU A 163 4.54 28.45 -2.74
CA GLU A 163 5.07 29.82 -2.83
C GLU A 163 6.52 29.90 -2.33
N GLU A 164 6.84 29.29 -1.19
CA GLU A 164 8.21 29.21 -0.65
C GLU A 164 9.18 28.54 -1.63
N LEU A 165 8.77 27.45 -2.27
CA LEU A 165 9.58 26.76 -3.28
C LEU A 165 9.85 27.65 -4.49
N ARG A 166 8.84 28.39 -4.98
CA ARG A 166 9.02 29.32 -6.10
C ARG A 166 9.95 30.49 -5.74
N VAL A 167 9.81 31.04 -4.53
CA VAL A 167 10.74 32.06 -4.00
C VAL A 167 12.16 31.53 -3.90
N SER A 168 12.31 30.25 -3.58
CA SER A 168 13.60 29.54 -3.48
C SER A 168 14.18 29.12 -4.84
N GLY A 169 13.51 29.46 -5.95
CA GLY A 169 14.02 29.25 -7.31
C GLY A 169 13.47 28.05 -8.06
N ALA A 170 12.45 27.38 -7.53
CA ALA A 170 11.78 26.30 -8.26
C ALA A 170 11.10 26.85 -9.53
N GLN A 171 11.44 26.28 -10.67
CA GLN A 171 10.81 26.57 -11.95
C GLN A 171 9.50 25.80 -12.13
N TRP A 172 9.44 24.61 -11.53
CA TRP A 172 8.24 23.80 -11.42
C TRP A 172 8.06 23.35 -9.96
N VAL A 173 6.80 23.25 -9.54
CA VAL A 173 6.43 22.71 -8.24
C VAL A 173 5.53 21.50 -8.47
N VAL A 174 5.93 20.36 -7.94
CA VAL A 174 5.20 19.09 -8.01
C VAL A 174 4.74 18.68 -6.61
N ALA A 175 3.46 18.39 -6.44
CA ALA A 175 2.96 17.81 -5.21
C ALA A 175 3.03 16.28 -5.28
N LEU A 176 3.65 15.68 -4.24
CA LEU A 176 3.56 14.26 -3.95
C LEU A 176 2.48 14.10 -2.87
N VAL A 177 1.37 13.47 -3.20
CA VAL A 177 0.19 13.40 -2.33
C VAL A 177 -0.12 11.94 -2.03
N HIS A 178 0.04 11.55 -0.77
CA HIS A 178 -0.38 10.22 -0.34
C HIS A 178 -1.87 10.24 0.02
N ASP A 179 -2.67 10.53 -0.97
CA ASP A 179 -4.12 10.39 -1.09
C ASP A 179 -4.45 10.26 -2.58
N GLY A 180 -5.60 9.72 -2.93
CA GLY A 180 -5.86 9.40 -4.32
C GLY A 180 -7.32 9.24 -4.69
N VAL A 181 -7.49 8.76 -5.90
CA VAL A 181 -8.78 8.61 -6.55
C VAL A 181 -9.46 7.33 -6.11
N ASP A 182 -10.69 7.43 -5.63
CA ASP A 182 -11.52 6.28 -5.30
C ASP A 182 -11.85 5.49 -6.58
N TRP A 183 -12.10 4.20 -6.45
CA TRP A 183 -12.41 3.33 -7.57
C TRP A 183 -13.29 2.15 -7.15
N HIS A 184 -13.95 1.55 -8.13
CA HIS A 184 -14.59 0.25 -7.95
C HIS A 184 -14.41 -0.62 -9.21
N PHE A 185 -14.66 -1.91 -9.05
CA PHE A 185 -14.63 -2.86 -10.14
C PHE A 185 -16.06 -3.34 -10.43
N GLY A 186 -16.68 -2.70 -11.43
CA GLY A 186 -18.04 -2.99 -11.87
C GLY A 186 -18.12 -4.11 -12.92
N ARG A 187 -19.30 -4.28 -13.52
CA ARG A 187 -19.50 -5.27 -14.60
C ARG A 187 -18.71 -4.96 -15.86
N GLU A 188 -18.43 -3.68 -16.10
CA GLU A 188 -17.71 -3.18 -17.28
C GLU A 188 -16.19 -3.08 -17.05
N GLY A 189 -15.73 -3.41 -15.85
CA GLY A 189 -14.33 -3.36 -15.48
C GLY A 189 -14.02 -2.31 -14.40
N TYR A 190 -12.79 -1.80 -14.44
CA TYR A 190 -12.29 -0.78 -13.52
C TYR A 190 -12.91 0.58 -13.82
N GLU A 191 -13.41 1.25 -12.80
CA GLU A 191 -13.98 2.60 -12.86
C GLU A 191 -13.35 3.47 -11.75
N ALA A 192 -12.72 4.58 -12.15
CA ALA A 192 -12.14 5.57 -11.23
C ALA A 192 -13.19 6.64 -10.89
N HIS A 193 -13.23 7.05 -9.61
CA HIS A 193 -14.11 8.07 -9.06
C HIS A 193 -13.29 9.22 -8.46
N PRO A 194 -12.91 10.21 -9.29
CA PRO A 194 -12.01 11.28 -8.86
C PRO A 194 -12.68 12.37 -8.02
N GLU A 195 -13.98 12.30 -7.75
CA GLU A 195 -14.77 13.38 -7.17
C GLU A 195 -14.25 13.80 -5.79
N ARG A 196 -14.09 12.85 -4.86
CA ARG A 196 -13.58 13.13 -3.50
C ARG A 196 -12.16 13.71 -3.55
N PHE A 197 -11.26 13.06 -4.27
CA PHE A 197 -9.88 13.54 -4.41
C PHE A 197 -9.81 14.92 -5.06
N SER A 198 -10.64 15.16 -6.06
CA SER A 198 -10.75 16.47 -6.71
C SER A 198 -11.24 17.54 -5.75
N GLU A 199 -12.17 17.24 -4.86
CA GLU A 199 -12.63 18.18 -3.82
C GLU A 199 -11.52 18.52 -2.82
N VAL A 200 -10.72 17.55 -2.41
CA VAL A 200 -9.55 17.75 -1.53
C VAL A 200 -8.50 18.64 -2.18
N CYS A 201 -8.22 18.44 -3.48
CA CYS A 201 -7.17 19.18 -4.19
C CYS A 201 -7.62 20.54 -4.73
N ARG A 202 -8.91 20.72 -5.02
CA ARG A 202 -9.46 21.94 -5.66
C ARG A 202 -8.98 23.26 -5.03
N PRO A 203 -8.91 23.41 -3.69
CA PRO A 203 -8.50 24.68 -3.07
C PRO A 203 -7.08 25.09 -3.39
N TRP A 204 -6.18 24.16 -3.74
CA TRP A 204 -4.75 24.43 -3.87
C TRP A 204 -4.10 23.89 -5.16
N ALA A 205 -4.79 23.10 -5.97
CA ALA A 205 -4.21 22.50 -7.18
C ALA A 205 -3.56 23.55 -8.11
N TYR A 206 -4.12 24.74 -8.19
CA TYR A 206 -3.60 25.85 -9.02
C TYR A 206 -2.22 26.37 -8.56
N ALA A 207 -1.79 26.07 -7.32
CA ALA A 207 -0.50 26.54 -6.79
C ALA A 207 0.68 25.68 -7.27
N VAL A 208 0.41 24.47 -7.76
CA VAL A 208 1.42 23.53 -8.24
C VAL A 208 1.27 23.26 -9.75
N ASP A 209 2.34 22.79 -10.39
CA ASP A 209 2.33 22.52 -11.84
C ASP A 209 1.82 21.10 -12.15
N ALA A 210 1.95 20.17 -11.21
CA ALA A 210 1.45 18.80 -11.35
C ALA A 210 1.34 18.08 -10.01
N ILE A 211 0.57 16.99 -9.98
CA ILE A 211 0.28 16.18 -8.79
C ILE A 211 0.54 14.71 -9.10
N PHE A 212 1.30 14.03 -8.24
CA PHE A 212 1.25 12.57 -8.12
C PHE A 212 0.34 12.20 -6.95
N ALA A 213 -0.67 11.35 -7.24
CA ALA A 213 -1.60 10.81 -6.27
C ALA A 213 -1.31 9.33 -5.98
N SER A 214 -1.79 8.80 -4.83
CA SER A 214 -1.47 7.45 -4.35
C SER A 214 -2.50 6.89 -3.37
N HIS A 215 -2.12 6.01 -2.42
CA HIS A 215 -2.91 5.50 -1.29
C HIS A 215 -4.07 4.57 -1.64
N THR A 216 -4.91 4.91 -2.59
CA THR A 216 -6.17 4.18 -2.87
C THR A 216 -5.99 2.94 -3.74
N LEU A 217 -4.76 2.59 -4.12
CA LEU A 217 -4.40 1.44 -4.96
C LEU A 217 -5.06 1.43 -6.35
N GLY A 218 -5.62 2.57 -6.78
CA GLY A 218 -6.27 2.76 -8.07
C GLY A 218 -5.32 3.33 -9.13
N ARG A 219 -5.86 3.56 -10.31
CA ARG A 219 -5.15 4.18 -11.44
C ARG A 219 -5.98 5.33 -12.03
N TRP A 220 -5.37 6.49 -12.17
CA TRP A 220 -6.03 7.61 -12.82
C TRP A 220 -5.04 8.58 -13.46
N ILE A 221 -5.38 9.07 -14.65
CA ILE A 221 -4.71 10.19 -15.30
C ILE A 221 -5.78 11.20 -15.66
N GLY A 222 -5.67 12.41 -15.09
CA GLY A 222 -6.68 13.43 -15.27
C GLY A 222 -6.18 14.82 -14.87
N ARG A 223 -7.12 15.70 -14.55
CA ARG A 223 -6.82 17.08 -14.12
C ARG A 223 -7.75 17.49 -12.99
N VAL A 224 -7.24 18.29 -12.05
CA VAL A 224 -8.03 19.02 -11.05
C VAL A 224 -7.79 20.50 -11.25
N GLU A 225 -8.85 21.27 -11.54
CA GLU A 225 -8.78 22.72 -11.84
C GLU A 225 -7.72 23.07 -12.90
N GLY A 226 -7.53 22.21 -13.88
CA GLY A 226 -6.51 22.36 -14.92
C GLY A 226 -5.15 21.75 -14.61
N THR A 227 -4.80 21.52 -13.35
CA THR A 227 -3.54 20.92 -12.93
C THR A 227 -3.53 19.41 -13.22
N PRO A 228 -2.54 18.89 -13.96
CA PRO A 228 -2.45 17.48 -14.28
C PRO A 228 -2.18 16.63 -13.03
N VAL A 229 -2.83 15.48 -12.99
CA VAL A 229 -2.71 14.48 -11.93
C VAL A 229 -2.39 13.13 -12.54
N VAL A 230 -1.46 12.41 -11.93
CA VAL A 230 -1.11 11.03 -12.29
C VAL A 230 -1.14 10.16 -11.04
N GLN A 231 -1.92 9.10 -11.10
CA GLN A 231 -1.90 7.97 -10.19
C GLN A 231 -1.70 6.71 -11.05
N PRO A 232 -0.48 6.13 -11.12
CA PRO A 232 -0.24 4.89 -11.85
C PRO A 232 -0.84 3.68 -11.12
N TRP A 233 -0.75 2.47 -11.67
CA TRP A 233 -1.00 1.27 -10.90
C TRP A 233 0.07 1.08 -9.81
N PRO A 234 -0.31 0.69 -8.58
CA PRO A 234 0.58 0.52 -7.43
C PRO A 234 1.54 -0.68 -7.57
N PHE A 235 2.33 -0.95 -6.53
CA PHE A 235 3.24 -2.10 -6.40
C PHE A 235 4.30 -2.17 -7.50
N GLY A 236 4.63 -1.02 -8.10
CA GLY A 236 5.56 -0.93 -9.21
C GLY A 236 5.01 -1.46 -10.55
N ALA A 237 3.71 -1.79 -10.63
CA ALA A 237 3.07 -2.25 -11.86
C ALA A 237 3.15 -1.22 -12.98
N GLU A 238 3.07 0.07 -12.64
CA GLU A 238 3.33 1.19 -13.55
C GLU A 238 4.20 2.25 -12.86
N LEU A 239 4.90 3.04 -13.67
CA LEU A 239 5.53 4.29 -13.30
C LEU A 239 4.71 5.44 -13.87
N GLY A 240 4.29 6.37 -13.04
CA GLY A 240 3.71 7.63 -13.49
C GLY A 240 4.79 8.56 -14.02
N VAL A 241 4.53 9.23 -15.13
CA VAL A 241 5.48 10.18 -15.74
C VAL A 241 4.81 11.51 -15.97
N ILE A 242 5.46 12.57 -15.54
CA ILE A 242 5.12 13.96 -15.84
C ILE A 242 6.29 14.57 -16.61
N GLU A 243 6.06 15.00 -17.85
CA GLU A 243 7.04 15.74 -18.64
C GLU A 243 6.88 17.23 -18.39
N LEU A 244 7.99 17.89 -18.05
CA LEU A 244 8.08 19.30 -17.74
C LEU A 244 8.94 20.02 -18.80
N GLU A 245 8.38 21.06 -19.41
CA GLU A 245 9.08 21.93 -20.36
C GLU A 245 8.67 23.38 -20.11
N LEU A 246 9.63 24.31 -20.09
CA LEU A 246 9.35 25.72 -19.79
C LEU A 246 8.44 26.35 -20.84
N GLY A 247 7.32 26.90 -20.38
CA GLY A 247 6.33 27.55 -21.23
C GLY A 247 5.32 26.62 -21.88
N GLU A 248 5.41 25.30 -21.58
CA GLU A 248 4.46 24.29 -22.04
C GLU A 248 3.68 23.70 -20.88
N GLU A 249 2.47 23.24 -21.16
CA GLU A 249 1.70 22.47 -20.18
C GLU A 249 2.32 21.11 -19.95
N PRO A 250 2.41 20.62 -18.68
CA PRO A 250 2.93 19.30 -18.39
C PRO A 250 2.13 18.18 -19.08
N ARG A 251 2.83 17.20 -19.64
CA ARG A 251 2.23 15.99 -20.22
C ARG A 251 2.37 14.82 -19.26
N THR A 252 1.34 13.99 -19.20
CA THR A 252 1.25 12.88 -18.26
C THR A 252 0.96 11.56 -18.96
N TYR A 253 1.65 10.49 -18.54
CA TYR A 253 1.43 9.12 -19.01
C TYR A 253 1.98 8.12 -18.01
N CYS A 254 1.75 6.83 -18.26
CA CYS A 254 2.33 5.74 -17.46
C CYS A 254 3.22 4.84 -18.32
N VAL A 255 4.22 4.23 -17.67
CA VAL A 255 5.16 3.26 -18.25
C VAL A 255 5.07 1.98 -17.43
N THR A 256 4.90 0.83 -18.10
CA THR A 256 4.88 -0.48 -17.47
C THR A 256 6.29 -1.07 -17.43
N PRO A 257 6.91 -1.28 -16.26
CA PRO A 257 8.18 -1.95 -16.14
C PRO A 257 8.09 -3.43 -16.53
N GLU A 258 9.17 -3.99 -17.09
CA GLU A 258 9.26 -5.42 -17.30
C GLU A 258 9.52 -6.17 -15.99
N THR A 259 9.05 -7.41 -15.89
CA THR A 259 9.30 -8.27 -14.74
C THR A 259 10.80 -8.46 -14.51
N GLY A 260 11.22 -8.20 -13.28
CA GLY A 260 12.60 -8.31 -12.83
C GLY A 260 12.99 -9.73 -12.43
N GLY A 261 14.22 -9.84 -11.97
CA GLY A 261 14.74 -11.03 -11.31
C GLY A 261 14.56 -10.97 -9.79
N ARG A 262 15.26 -11.87 -9.10
CA ARG A 262 15.33 -11.88 -7.63
C ARG A 262 15.94 -10.56 -7.13
N TRP A 263 15.36 -10.00 -6.08
CA TRP A 263 15.89 -8.82 -5.42
C TRP A 263 17.25 -9.12 -4.74
N GLY A 264 18.27 -8.37 -5.09
CA GLY A 264 19.62 -8.47 -4.54
C GLY A 264 20.03 -7.33 -3.60
N GLY A 265 19.15 -6.34 -3.39
CA GLY A 265 19.37 -5.20 -2.50
C GLY A 265 19.13 -5.51 -1.02
N ALA A 266 19.03 -4.45 -0.22
CA ALA A 266 18.83 -4.55 1.22
C ALA A 266 17.63 -5.44 1.57
N GLY A 267 17.79 -6.35 2.53
CA GLY A 267 16.77 -7.31 2.95
C GLY A 267 16.53 -8.48 1.99
N GLY A 268 17.27 -8.57 0.87
CA GLY A 268 17.11 -9.65 -0.11
C GLY A 268 17.37 -11.04 0.45
N GLU A 269 18.26 -11.18 1.44
CA GLU A 269 18.51 -12.44 2.14
C GLU A 269 17.33 -12.87 3.00
N LEU A 270 16.68 -11.93 3.72
CA LEU A 270 15.47 -12.20 4.50
C LEU A 270 14.33 -12.72 3.62
N LEU A 271 14.10 -12.05 2.48
CA LEU A 271 13.09 -12.48 1.52
C LEU A 271 13.41 -13.85 0.93
N ALA A 272 14.68 -14.13 0.62
CA ALA A 272 15.10 -15.42 0.09
C ALA A 272 14.93 -16.54 1.12
N GLU A 273 15.26 -16.30 2.38
CA GLU A 273 15.07 -17.27 3.46
C GLU A 273 13.57 -17.58 3.63
N ALA A 274 12.71 -16.56 3.73
CA ALA A 274 11.27 -16.76 3.83
C ALA A 274 10.67 -17.47 2.61
N SER A 275 11.16 -17.16 1.40
CA SER A 275 10.74 -17.85 0.16
C SER A 275 11.21 -19.32 0.11
N SER A 276 12.29 -19.67 0.76
CA SER A 276 12.77 -21.06 0.84
C SER A 276 12.00 -21.94 1.83
N ARG A 277 11.28 -21.33 2.74
CA ARG A 277 10.45 -22.04 3.73
C ARG A 277 9.08 -22.36 3.14
N VAL A 278 8.99 -23.49 2.45
CA VAL A 278 7.72 -23.99 1.90
C VAL A 278 6.84 -24.50 3.03
N LEU A 279 5.63 -23.94 3.13
CA LEU A 279 4.62 -24.31 4.13
C LEU A 279 3.73 -25.47 3.66
N GLY A 280 3.57 -25.63 2.35
CA GLY A 280 2.78 -26.67 1.72
C GLY A 280 2.55 -26.37 0.25
N GLU A 281 1.50 -26.97 -0.35
CA GLU A 281 1.23 -26.90 -1.78
C GLU A 281 -0.26 -26.68 -2.05
N LEU A 282 -0.60 -25.78 -2.99
CA LEU A 282 -1.96 -25.56 -3.49
C LEU A 282 -2.17 -26.28 -4.81
N ALA A 283 -3.26 -27.06 -4.92
CA ALA A 283 -3.63 -27.73 -6.16
C ALA A 283 -4.14 -26.76 -7.23
N GLU A 284 -4.86 -25.71 -6.82
CA GLU A 284 -5.47 -24.71 -7.70
C GLU A 284 -5.17 -23.31 -7.19
N PRO A 285 -5.09 -22.28 -8.07
CA PRO A 285 -4.86 -20.92 -7.64
C PRO A 285 -6.05 -20.37 -6.84
N MET A 286 -5.77 -19.49 -5.89
CA MET A 286 -6.77 -18.80 -5.09
C MET A 286 -6.64 -17.28 -5.20
N SER A 287 -7.77 -16.59 -5.16
CA SER A 287 -7.81 -15.13 -5.11
C SER A 287 -8.95 -14.64 -4.23
N SER A 288 -8.87 -13.41 -3.76
CA SER A 288 -9.98 -12.68 -3.14
C SER A 288 -10.11 -11.33 -3.84
N ARG A 289 -11.35 -10.91 -4.10
CA ARG A 289 -11.62 -9.65 -4.80
C ARG A 289 -12.53 -8.78 -3.95
N SER A 290 -12.29 -7.48 -3.98
CA SER A 290 -13.18 -6.52 -3.32
C SER A 290 -14.59 -6.61 -3.91
N GLY A 291 -15.61 -6.67 -3.04
CA GLY A 291 -17.02 -6.76 -3.44
C GLY A 291 -17.44 -8.06 -4.14
N GLY A 292 -16.59 -9.11 -4.08
CA GLY A 292 -16.83 -10.41 -4.71
C GLY A 292 -16.50 -11.60 -3.81
N PRO A 293 -16.45 -12.83 -4.37
CA PRO A 293 -16.02 -14.02 -3.65
C PRO A 293 -14.62 -13.84 -3.04
N ALA A 294 -14.44 -14.36 -1.83
CA ALA A 294 -13.21 -14.25 -1.06
C ALA A 294 -12.58 -15.62 -0.71
N PRO A 295 -12.32 -16.51 -1.71
CA PRO A 295 -11.86 -17.88 -1.44
C PRO A 295 -10.54 -17.94 -0.69
N LEU A 296 -9.66 -16.94 -0.85
CA LEU A 296 -8.42 -16.86 -0.10
C LEU A 296 -8.65 -16.48 1.36
N ALA A 297 -9.57 -15.53 1.64
CA ALA A 297 -9.99 -15.20 3.00
C ALA A 297 -10.72 -16.38 3.67
N ASP A 298 -11.59 -17.09 2.92
CA ASP A 298 -12.24 -18.32 3.37
C ASP A 298 -11.22 -19.40 3.77
N TYR A 299 -10.20 -19.58 2.95
CA TYR A 299 -9.12 -20.53 3.20
C TYR A 299 -8.34 -20.19 4.47
N PHE A 300 -8.00 -18.93 4.67
CA PHE A 300 -7.27 -18.47 5.85
C PHE A 300 -8.13 -18.55 7.12
N ALA A 301 -9.40 -18.19 7.05
CA ALA A 301 -10.33 -18.32 8.17
C ALA A 301 -10.53 -19.79 8.58
N ARG A 302 -10.64 -20.69 7.60
CA ARG A 302 -10.68 -22.13 7.83
C ARG A 302 -9.41 -22.63 8.49
N ALA A 303 -8.24 -22.24 7.97
CA ALA A 303 -6.95 -22.62 8.53
C ALA A 303 -6.81 -22.18 10.00
N LEU A 304 -7.20 -20.92 10.27
CA LEU A 304 -7.19 -20.37 11.63
C LEU A 304 -8.11 -21.15 12.57
N ARG A 305 -9.32 -21.47 12.14
CA ARG A 305 -10.28 -22.27 12.91
C ARG A 305 -9.74 -23.66 13.23
N GLU A 306 -9.21 -24.37 12.24
CA GLU A 306 -8.68 -25.71 12.41
C GLU A 306 -7.46 -25.73 13.34
N ALA A 307 -6.55 -24.78 13.20
CA ALA A 307 -5.33 -24.72 13.99
C ALA A 307 -5.56 -24.30 15.45
N THR A 308 -6.57 -23.46 15.72
CA THR A 308 -6.92 -23.01 17.08
C THR A 308 -7.94 -23.88 17.77
N GLY A 309 -8.68 -24.72 17.03
CA GLY A 309 -9.72 -25.62 17.58
C GLY A 309 -10.99 -24.90 18.04
N VAL A 310 -11.20 -23.64 17.67
CA VAL A 310 -12.40 -22.86 18.00
C VAL A 310 -13.60 -23.23 17.13
N GLN A 311 -14.81 -22.80 17.51
CA GLN A 311 -16.01 -23.09 16.73
C GLN A 311 -16.09 -22.25 15.45
N ALA A 312 -15.65 -21.00 15.50
CA ALA A 312 -15.62 -20.12 14.34
C ALA A 312 -14.32 -19.31 14.29
N ALA A 313 -13.89 -18.93 13.10
CA ALA A 313 -12.80 -17.99 12.91
C ALA A 313 -13.14 -16.99 11.82
N ALA A 314 -12.65 -15.77 11.95
CA ALA A 314 -12.83 -14.73 10.97
C ALA A 314 -11.50 -14.09 10.58
N VAL A 315 -11.34 -13.82 9.29
CA VAL A 315 -10.16 -13.20 8.70
C VAL A 315 -10.61 -12.13 7.72
N ASP A 316 -10.01 -10.97 7.82
CA ASP A 316 -10.03 -9.91 6.81
C ASP A 316 -8.74 -9.96 6.01
N MET A 317 -8.81 -9.61 4.75
CA MET A 317 -7.64 -9.50 3.88
C MET A 317 -7.75 -8.24 3.06
N LEU A 318 -6.65 -7.53 2.91
CA LEU A 318 -6.59 -6.51 1.88
C LEU A 318 -6.86 -7.16 0.53
N ALA A 319 -7.53 -6.44 -0.35
CA ALA A 319 -7.78 -6.87 -1.70
C ALA A 319 -7.26 -5.85 -2.68
N SER A 320 -6.52 -6.31 -3.65
CA SER A 320 -6.26 -5.60 -4.89
C SER A 320 -7.06 -6.22 -6.02
N GLN A 321 -7.16 -5.49 -7.12
CA GLN A 321 -7.88 -5.96 -8.31
C GLN A 321 -6.89 -6.22 -9.45
N PRO A 322 -7.24 -7.08 -10.43
CA PRO A 322 -6.44 -7.16 -11.63
C PRO A 322 -6.22 -5.78 -12.28
N PRO A 323 -5.01 -5.46 -12.80
CA PRO A 323 -3.87 -6.37 -12.99
C PRO A 323 -2.91 -6.47 -11.80
N VAL A 324 -3.22 -5.87 -10.64
CA VAL A 324 -2.30 -5.78 -9.49
C VAL A 324 -2.68 -6.68 -8.30
N ASP A 325 -3.55 -7.64 -8.50
CA ASP A 325 -4.05 -8.57 -7.47
C ASP A 325 -2.97 -9.47 -6.82
N GLY A 326 -1.78 -9.55 -7.42
CA GLY A 326 -0.72 -10.44 -6.99
C GLY A 326 -0.11 -10.14 -5.62
N VAL A 327 -0.12 -8.89 -5.17
CA VAL A 327 0.53 -8.54 -3.90
C VAL A 327 -0.33 -8.94 -2.70
N LEU A 328 -1.62 -8.64 -2.74
CA LEU A 328 -2.48 -8.72 -1.55
C LEU A 328 -3.59 -9.77 -1.65
N SER A 329 -3.87 -10.33 -2.80
CA SER A 329 -5.11 -11.10 -2.99
C SER A 329 -5.02 -12.28 -3.95
N TYR A 330 -3.83 -12.68 -4.36
CA TYR A 330 -3.66 -13.83 -5.27
C TYR A 330 -2.55 -14.76 -4.82
N LEU A 331 -2.83 -16.06 -4.86
CA LEU A 331 -1.90 -17.15 -4.59
C LEU A 331 -1.96 -18.16 -5.74
N PRO A 332 -0.86 -18.40 -6.47
CA PRO A 332 -0.86 -19.38 -7.57
C PRO A 332 -0.96 -20.81 -7.06
N ALA A 333 -1.30 -21.75 -7.94
CA ALA A 333 -1.12 -23.17 -7.69
C ALA A 333 0.38 -23.51 -7.54
N GLY A 334 0.70 -24.53 -6.76
CA GLY A 334 2.04 -25.00 -6.49
C GLY A 334 2.50 -24.71 -5.06
N PRO A 335 3.83 -24.70 -4.81
CA PRO A 335 4.36 -24.51 -3.46
C PRO A 335 4.05 -23.11 -2.92
N VAL A 336 3.61 -23.07 -1.67
CA VAL A 336 3.32 -21.85 -0.91
C VAL A 336 4.41 -21.66 0.13
N SER A 337 5.11 -20.54 0.07
CA SER A 337 6.17 -20.20 1.01
C SER A 337 5.70 -19.30 2.14
N GLU A 338 6.54 -19.13 3.17
CA GLU A 338 6.30 -18.15 4.22
C GLU A 338 6.25 -16.72 3.63
N ALA A 339 7.07 -16.41 2.62
CA ALA A 339 7.05 -15.11 1.96
C ALA A 339 5.72 -14.85 1.25
N ASP A 340 5.06 -15.87 0.69
CA ASP A 340 3.74 -15.72 0.07
C ASP A 340 2.67 -15.36 1.10
N VAL A 341 2.66 -16.00 2.26
CA VAL A 341 1.72 -15.67 3.33
C VAL A 341 1.97 -14.27 3.87
N LEU A 342 3.23 -13.88 4.07
CA LEU A 342 3.61 -12.53 4.51
C LEU A 342 3.29 -11.44 3.48
N ARG A 343 3.32 -11.77 2.19
CA ARG A 343 2.90 -10.87 1.12
C ARG A 343 1.39 -10.61 1.16
N LEU A 344 0.62 -11.66 1.43
CA LEU A 344 -0.85 -11.61 1.49
C LEU A 344 -1.36 -11.01 2.80
N TYR A 345 -0.64 -11.24 3.89
CA TYR A 345 -0.93 -10.71 5.21
C TYR A 345 0.34 -10.19 5.88
N PRO A 346 0.75 -8.97 5.57
CA PRO A 346 2.05 -8.40 5.97
C PRO A 346 2.07 -7.81 7.39
N TRP A 347 1.10 -8.13 8.22
CA TRP A 347 1.02 -7.65 9.60
C TRP A 347 1.43 -8.73 10.61
N PRO A 348 1.59 -8.36 11.90
CA PRO A 348 1.79 -9.35 12.96
C PRO A 348 0.68 -10.40 12.94
N ASP A 349 1.07 -11.67 12.88
CA ASP A 349 0.16 -12.80 12.69
C ASP A 349 -0.43 -13.36 14.00
N ALA A 350 -0.39 -12.58 15.07
CA ALA A 350 -0.97 -12.96 16.35
C ALA A 350 -2.49 -13.13 16.23
N THR A 351 -3.00 -14.21 16.82
CA THR A 351 -4.43 -14.50 16.85
C THR A 351 -4.99 -14.47 18.27
N VAL A 352 -6.20 -13.97 18.37
CA VAL A 352 -6.95 -13.89 19.63
C VAL A 352 -8.28 -14.62 19.50
N ALA A 353 -8.78 -15.19 20.59
CA ALA A 353 -10.07 -15.82 20.65
C ALA A 353 -10.91 -15.26 21.80
N GLY A 354 -12.21 -15.12 21.57
CA GLY A 354 -13.16 -14.60 22.54
C GLY A 354 -14.54 -15.23 22.39
N GLU A 355 -15.37 -15.09 23.41
CA GLU A 355 -16.73 -15.65 23.42
C GLU A 355 -17.72 -14.63 22.81
N VAL A 356 -18.56 -15.12 21.90
CA VAL A 356 -19.64 -14.37 21.25
C VAL A 356 -20.92 -15.21 21.29
N GLU A 357 -22.08 -14.58 21.37
CA GLU A 357 -23.36 -15.28 21.24
C GLU A 357 -23.60 -15.70 19.77
N GLY A 358 -24.35 -16.77 19.55
CA GLY A 358 -24.64 -17.25 18.20
C GLY A 358 -25.30 -16.20 17.30
N GLU A 359 -26.17 -15.33 17.86
CA GLU A 359 -26.75 -14.23 17.12
C GLU A 359 -25.74 -13.10 16.85
N GLU A 360 -24.82 -12.84 17.77
CA GLU A 360 -23.72 -11.91 17.57
C GLU A 360 -22.80 -12.39 16.45
N LEU A 361 -22.46 -13.69 16.42
CA LEU A 361 -21.67 -14.28 15.36
C LEU A 361 -22.34 -14.12 13.98
N ARG A 362 -23.67 -14.23 13.92
CA ARG A 362 -24.45 -13.97 12.71
C ARG A 362 -24.30 -12.52 12.24
N ARG A 363 -24.36 -11.54 13.16
CA ARG A 363 -24.14 -10.12 12.83
C ARG A 363 -22.73 -9.91 12.30
N VAL A 364 -21.71 -10.50 12.94
CA VAL A 364 -20.31 -10.43 12.49
C VAL A 364 -20.13 -11.01 11.09
N ALA A 365 -20.74 -12.18 10.81
CA ALA A 365 -20.62 -12.84 9.51
C ALA A 365 -21.24 -12.06 8.34
N HIS A 366 -22.22 -11.19 8.61
CA HIS A 366 -22.93 -10.40 7.60
C HIS A 366 -22.62 -8.90 7.70
N ALA A 367 -21.71 -8.50 8.58
CA ALA A 367 -21.33 -7.10 8.70
C ALA A 367 -20.66 -6.60 7.41
N PRO A 368 -21.01 -5.40 6.95
CA PRO A 368 -20.27 -4.77 5.85
C PRO A 368 -18.84 -4.47 6.30
N TRP A 369 -17.89 -4.89 5.49
CA TRP A 369 -16.48 -4.63 5.68
C TRP A 369 -15.87 -4.12 4.38
N PRO A 370 -15.01 -3.10 4.38
CA PRO A 370 -14.44 -2.54 3.15
C PRO A 370 -13.53 -3.53 2.41
N TRP A 371 -12.97 -4.51 3.11
CA TRP A 371 -12.08 -5.53 2.58
C TRP A 371 -12.75 -6.90 2.51
N PRO A 372 -12.24 -7.87 1.73
CA PRO A 372 -12.72 -9.24 1.75
C PRO A 372 -12.69 -9.81 3.18
N TRP A 373 -13.86 -10.15 3.68
CA TRP A 373 -14.08 -10.68 5.02
C TRP A 373 -14.67 -12.07 4.94
N SER A 374 -14.15 -12.99 5.72
CA SER A 374 -14.71 -14.33 5.82
C SER A 374 -14.83 -14.78 7.25
N VAL A 375 -15.97 -15.40 7.58
CA VAL A 375 -16.23 -16.09 8.84
C VAL A 375 -16.47 -17.56 8.56
N TRP A 376 -15.53 -18.41 8.92
CA TRP A 376 -15.62 -19.87 8.76
C TRP A 376 -16.17 -20.53 10.01
N GLY A 377 -17.02 -21.55 9.84
CA GLY A 377 -17.67 -22.28 10.93
C GLY A 377 -19.00 -21.68 11.41
N PHE A 378 -19.41 -20.55 10.86
CA PHE A 378 -20.67 -19.88 11.18
C PHE A 378 -21.89 -20.81 11.03
N ASP A 379 -22.03 -21.49 9.90
CA ASP A 379 -23.14 -22.41 9.64
C ASP A 379 -23.22 -23.58 10.64
N ALA A 380 -22.09 -24.05 11.16
CA ALA A 380 -22.05 -25.10 12.15
C ALA A 380 -22.56 -24.62 13.51
N VAL A 381 -22.19 -23.42 13.92
CA VAL A 381 -22.67 -22.75 15.14
C VAL A 381 -24.16 -22.45 15.02
N ASP A 382 -24.60 -21.86 13.91
CA ASP A 382 -26.01 -21.50 13.66
C ASP A 382 -26.92 -22.74 13.69
N ARG A 383 -26.51 -23.84 13.04
CA ARG A 383 -27.28 -25.11 13.04
C ARG A 383 -27.30 -25.81 14.39
N SER A 384 -26.27 -25.65 15.21
CA SER A 384 -26.18 -26.30 16.52
C SER A 384 -27.09 -25.65 17.57
N GLY A 385 -27.58 -24.42 17.31
CA GLY A 385 -28.29 -23.60 18.28
C GLY A 385 -27.42 -23.21 19.49
N ALA A 386 -26.09 -23.22 19.32
CA ALA A 386 -25.17 -22.87 20.39
C ALA A 386 -25.44 -21.46 20.91
N GLY A 387 -25.69 -21.34 22.21
CA GLY A 387 -25.94 -20.03 22.85
C GLY A 387 -24.67 -19.17 22.84
N ILE A 388 -23.50 -19.77 23.06
CA ILE A 388 -22.18 -19.11 23.08
C ILE A 388 -21.23 -19.90 22.18
N ALA A 389 -20.46 -19.18 21.37
CA ALA A 389 -19.40 -19.75 20.52
C ALA A 389 -18.08 -19.03 20.79
N THR A 390 -16.97 -19.76 20.65
CA THR A 390 -15.63 -19.15 20.65
C THR A 390 -15.26 -18.76 19.22
N LEU A 391 -14.98 -17.47 19.01
CA LEU A 391 -14.55 -16.88 17.75
C LEU A 391 -13.06 -16.54 17.84
N ALA A 392 -12.26 -17.00 16.87
CA ALA A 392 -10.89 -16.55 16.69
C ALA A 392 -10.80 -15.51 15.56
N VAL A 393 -9.99 -14.50 15.78
CA VAL A 393 -9.69 -13.44 14.80
C VAL A 393 -8.21 -13.04 14.87
N LEU A 394 -7.73 -12.32 13.86
CA LEU A 394 -6.43 -11.70 13.93
C LEU A 394 -6.47 -10.52 14.91
N GLU A 395 -5.39 -10.37 15.70
CA GLU A 395 -5.26 -9.27 16.66
C GLU A 395 -5.14 -7.95 15.90
N GLY A 396 -5.83 -6.91 16.32
CA GLY A 396 -5.80 -5.61 15.66
C GLY A 396 -7.15 -5.24 15.04
N ASP A 397 -7.18 -4.94 13.75
CA ASP A 397 -8.38 -4.37 13.10
C ASP A 397 -9.53 -5.37 12.98
N ALA A 398 -9.24 -6.66 12.76
CA ALA A 398 -10.27 -7.70 12.77
C ALA A 398 -10.99 -7.77 14.14
N ALA A 399 -10.26 -7.76 15.24
CA ALA A 399 -10.84 -7.74 16.58
C ALA A 399 -11.65 -6.46 16.85
N LYS A 400 -11.12 -5.30 16.46
CA LYS A 400 -11.83 -4.01 16.55
C LYS A 400 -13.11 -3.98 15.70
N HIS A 401 -13.07 -4.58 14.50
CA HIS A 401 -14.26 -4.68 13.65
C HIS A 401 -15.36 -5.51 14.30
N VAL A 402 -15.02 -6.66 14.88
CA VAL A 402 -15.97 -7.47 15.63
C VAL A 402 -16.60 -6.65 16.76
N GLU A 403 -15.80 -5.98 17.59
CA GLU A 403 -16.30 -5.16 18.71
C GLU A 403 -17.20 -4.01 18.22
N ARG A 404 -16.85 -3.33 17.14
CA ARG A 404 -17.70 -2.29 16.52
C ARG A 404 -19.04 -2.85 16.06
N THR A 405 -19.01 -4.00 15.38
CA THR A 405 -20.23 -4.68 14.91
C THR A 405 -21.15 -5.10 16.06
N LEU A 406 -20.55 -5.53 17.17
CA LEU A 406 -21.28 -5.97 18.36
C LEU A 406 -21.77 -4.80 19.23
N GLY A 407 -21.14 -3.64 19.12
CA GLY A 407 -21.38 -2.49 20.00
C GLY A 407 -20.91 -2.73 21.44
N ARG A 408 -20.02 -3.69 21.66
CA ARG A 408 -19.42 -4.01 22.94
C ARG A 408 -18.01 -4.54 22.81
N ARG A 409 -17.24 -4.49 23.88
CA ARG A 409 -15.93 -5.16 23.95
C ARG A 409 -16.08 -6.67 24.11
N VAL A 410 -15.11 -7.41 23.56
CA VAL A 410 -14.95 -8.85 23.73
C VAL A 410 -13.69 -9.09 24.56
N GLU A 411 -13.73 -10.05 25.48
CA GLU A 411 -12.56 -10.44 26.26
C GLU A 411 -11.68 -11.34 25.41
N TRP A 412 -10.74 -10.74 24.70
CA TRP A 412 -9.82 -11.45 23.82
C TRP A 412 -8.67 -12.08 24.59
N ARG A 413 -8.31 -13.32 24.24
CA ARG A 413 -7.16 -14.05 24.76
C ARG A 413 -6.31 -14.55 23.59
N ARG A 414 -5.01 -14.36 23.65
CA ARG A 414 -4.09 -14.88 22.63
C ARG A 414 -4.17 -16.40 22.56
N THR A 415 -4.27 -16.93 21.35
CA THR A 415 -4.39 -18.39 21.12
C THR A 415 -3.04 -19.11 21.17
N GLY A 416 -1.95 -18.38 21.00
CA GLY A 416 -0.60 -18.93 20.82
C GLY A 416 -0.33 -19.52 19.43
N VAL A 417 -1.30 -19.44 18.50
CA VAL A 417 -1.17 -19.89 17.10
C VAL A 417 -1.13 -18.65 16.21
N GLY A 418 -0.12 -18.53 15.34
CA GLY A 418 -0.04 -17.49 14.33
C GLY A 418 -0.74 -17.90 13.03
N LEU A 419 -1.10 -16.91 12.20
CA LEU A 419 -1.75 -17.16 10.91
C LEU A 419 -0.86 -18.01 9.99
N ARG A 420 0.44 -17.72 9.91
CA ARG A 420 1.41 -18.49 9.10
C ARG A 420 1.46 -19.96 9.51
N GLU A 421 1.49 -20.22 10.82
CA GLU A 421 1.44 -21.57 11.36
C GLU A 421 0.12 -22.25 11.02
N ALA A 422 -1.00 -21.54 11.16
CA ALA A 422 -2.33 -22.05 10.84
C ALA A 422 -2.42 -22.45 9.36
N VAL A 423 -1.98 -21.57 8.46
CA VAL A 423 -1.97 -21.83 7.00
C VAL A 423 -1.07 -23.03 6.66
N GLY A 424 0.13 -23.11 7.26
CA GLY A 424 1.04 -24.25 7.07
C GLY A 424 0.44 -25.59 7.49
N ARG A 425 -0.33 -25.65 8.58
CA ARG A 425 -1.00 -26.88 9.05
C ARG A 425 -2.08 -27.39 8.08
N VAL A 426 -2.71 -26.52 7.31
CA VAL A 426 -3.77 -26.90 6.36
C VAL A 426 -3.20 -27.21 4.98
N LEU A 427 -2.05 -26.65 4.64
CA LEU A 427 -1.34 -26.95 3.39
C LEU A 427 -0.56 -28.28 3.43
N SER A 428 -0.18 -28.75 4.62
CA SER A 428 0.52 -30.02 4.84
C SER A 428 -0.44 -31.22 4.85
#